data_91855214688b1f0d394a4af8c4e84ae4
#
_entry.id   91855214688b1f0d394a4af8c4e84ae4
#
_cell.length_a   1.000
_cell.length_b   1.000
_cell.length_c   1.000
_cell.angle_alpha   90.00
_cell.angle_beta   90.00
_cell.angle_gamma   90.00
#
_symmetry.space_group_name_H-M   'P 1'
#
loop_
_entity.id
_entity.type
_entity.pdbx_description
1 polymer ?
#
loop_
_entity_poly.entity_id
_entity_poly.type
_entity_poly.pdbx_seq_one_letter_code
_entity_poly.pdbx_strand_id
1 'polypeptide(L)'
;MKMNEKLIAGVALTGLILAVGCGHKQQAAYTPPPPVMRAPAPPIAGHASPPSEGAPPAVAEAPAESTDEAFVAAHAPIYSETGLASWYGPPYHNHRGANGQVFDQNAISAAHRTLPMGSLIRVTNLGTGQSAVMRITDRGPFVPNRVLDLSVASAKVVGVWRPGTAQVRIDVYAAPKPIDEGGRWCVQIGAFSKEKEAMKLEEHLEHKYHTANVIEFTGPTGHWVRIRPQNDDKGRATEIAKELKPEEGEAYLVRLD
;
A
#
# COMPACT_ATOMS: atom_id res chain seq x y z
N MET A 1 -76.17 -40.98 9.84
CA MET A 1 -76.24 -41.86 11.03
C MET A 1 -74.84 -42.04 11.56
N LYS A 2 -74.64 -41.66 12.82
CA LYS A 2 -73.49 -41.88 13.72
C LYS A 2 -72.19 -41.05 13.50
N MET A 3 -72.12 -40.00 14.29
CA MET A 3 -70.94 -39.36 14.86
C MET A 3 -69.99 -40.37 15.52
N ASN A 4 -68.69 -40.10 15.49
CA ASN A 4 -67.79 -40.46 16.56
C ASN A 4 -66.69 -39.41 16.70
N GLU A 5 -66.76 -38.72 17.81
CA GLU A 5 -65.71 -37.83 18.36
C GLU A 5 -64.56 -38.68 18.87
N LYS A 6 -63.31 -38.32 18.64
CA LYS A 6 -62.17 -38.62 19.51
C LYS A 6 -61.21 -37.44 19.59
N LEU A 7 -61.28 -36.82 20.68
CA LEU A 7 -60.28 -36.21 21.55
C LEU A 7 -58.86 -36.04 21.03
N ILE A 8 -58.47 -34.79 20.96
CA ILE A 8 -57.12 -34.33 20.61
C ILE A 8 -56.39 -34.01 21.89
N ALA A 9 -55.27 -34.73 22.15
CA ALA A 9 -54.29 -34.35 23.12
C ALA A 9 -53.25 -33.40 22.50
N GLY A 10 -53.18 -32.19 22.99
CA GLY A 10 -52.17 -31.23 22.55
C GLY A 10 -50.78 -31.58 23.13
N VAL A 11 -49.82 -31.61 22.24
CA VAL A 11 -48.40 -31.59 22.61
C VAL A 11 -47.85 -30.25 22.24
N ALA A 12 -47.57 -29.44 23.24
CA ALA A 12 -46.84 -28.18 23.10
C ALA A 12 -45.35 -28.49 22.87
N LEU A 13 -44.89 -28.30 21.64
CA LEU A 13 -43.47 -28.41 21.29
C LEU A 13 -42.82 -27.05 21.48
N THR A 14 -42.11 -26.87 22.60
CA THR A 14 -41.31 -25.71 22.90
C THR A 14 -40.06 -25.74 21.99
N GLY A 15 -40.09 -24.96 20.94
CA GLY A 15 -38.95 -24.76 20.04
C GLY A 15 -37.85 -23.93 20.71
N LEU A 16 -36.74 -24.58 21.08
CA LEU A 16 -35.52 -23.91 21.52
C LEU A 16 -34.81 -23.34 20.27
N ILE A 17 -34.92 -22.03 20.05
CA ILE A 17 -34.18 -21.31 19.03
C ILE A 17 -32.74 -21.16 19.52
N LEU A 18 -31.84 -22.02 19.02
CA LEU A 18 -30.41 -21.81 19.12
C LEU A 18 -30.02 -20.67 18.18
N ALA A 19 -29.85 -19.46 18.73
CA ALA A 19 -29.22 -18.36 18.02
C ALA A 19 -27.74 -18.69 17.82
N VAL A 20 -27.40 -19.18 16.63
CA VAL A 20 -26.00 -19.27 16.16
C VAL A 20 -25.55 -17.85 15.91
N GLY A 21 -24.87 -17.27 16.90
CA GLY A 21 -24.20 -15.98 16.77
C GLY A 21 -23.06 -16.10 15.76
N CYS A 22 -23.24 -15.60 14.55
CA CYS A 22 -22.15 -15.31 13.62
C CYS A 22 -21.27 -14.24 14.27
N GLY A 23 -20.21 -14.67 14.94
CA GLY A 23 -19.17 -13.78 15.43
C GLY A 23 -18.45 -13.16 14.23
N HIS A 24 -18.87 -11.97 13.84
CA HIS A 24 -18.04 -11.12 13.00
C HIS A 24 -16.79 -10.77 13.79
N LYS A 25 -15.65 -11.34 13.41
CA LYS A 25 -14.34 -10.84 13.88
C LYS A 25 -14.21 -9.41 13.37
N GLN A 26 -14.48 -8.42 14.24
CA GLN A 26 -14.10 -7.04 13.99
C GLN A 26 -12.58 -7.02 13.78
N GLN A 27 -12.14 -6.70 12.57
CA GLN A 27 -10.77 -6.31 12.32
C GLN A 27 -10.49 -5.09 13.20
N ALA A 28 -9.53 -5.24 14.11
CA ALA A 28 -9.08 -4.15 14.95
C ALA A 28 -8.59 -3.01 14.04
N ALA A 29 -9.30 -1.89 14.08
CA ALA A 29 -8.83 -0.67 13.44
C ALA A 29 -7.50 -0.30 14.12
N TYR A 30 -6.41 -0.22 13.32
CA TYR A 30 -5.13 0.24 13.80
C TYR A 30 -5.28 1.70 14.26
N THR A 31 -5.23 1.90 15.56
CA THR A 31 -5.15 3.22 16.19
C THR A 31 -3.67 3.50 16.40
N PRO A 32 -3.07 4.48 15.70
CA PRO A 32 -1.68 4.83 15.92
C PRO A 32 -1.50 5.33 17.37
N PRO A 33 -0.41 4.94 18.06
CA PRO A 33 -0.12 5.45 19.38
C PRO A 33 0.08 6.98 19.34
N PRO A 34 -0.31 7.72 20.40
CA PRO A 34 -0.11 9.15 20.47
C PRO A 34 1.37 9.52 20.35
N PRO A 35 1.72 10.65 19.75
CA PRO A 35 3.11 11.06 19.59
C PRO A 35 3.77 11.25 20.96
N VAL A 36 4.87 10.53 21.18
CA VAL A 36 5.72 10.71 22.37
C VAL A 36 6.40 12.06 22.25
N MET A 37 5.98 13.04 23.03
CA MET A 37 6.67 14.32 23.15
C MET A 37 8.04 14.07 23.83
N ARG A 38 9.10 14.13 23.03
CA ARG A 38 10.48 14.09 23.53
C ARG A 38 10.83 15.49 24.03
N ALA A 39 11.20 15.59 25.30
CA ALA A 39 11.69 16.82 25.89
C ALA A 39 12.94 17.35 25.14
N PRO A 40 13.13 18.67 25.00
CA PRO A 40 14.27 19.23 24.34
C PRO A 40 15.57 18.94 25.11
N ALA A 41 16.60 18.50 24.37
CA ALA A 41 17.93 18.29 24.93
C ALA A 41 18.57 19.62 25.34
N PRO A 42 19.40 19.66 26.40
CA PRO A 42 20.08 20.86 26.83
C PRO A 42 21.16 21.30 25.82
N PRO A 43 21.45 22.62 25.72
CA PRO A 43 22.41 23.13 24.76
C PRO A 43 23.85 22.75 25.14
N ILE A 44 24.58 22.19 24.15
CA ILE A 44 26.01 21.94 24.27
C ILE A 44 26.74 23.25 23.96
N ALA A 45 27.58 23.69 24.91
CA ALA A 45 28.38 24.89 24.84
C ALA A 45 29.45 24.81 23.72
N GLY A 46 29.67 25.94 23.08
CA GLY A 46 30.37 26.14 21.83
C GLY A 46 31.86 25.81 21.81
N HIS A 47 32.33 25.54 20.59
CA HIS A 47 33.68 25.85 20.14
C HIS A 47 33.56 26.73 18.89
N ALA A 48 34.10 27.94 19.01
CA ALA A 48 34.23 28.88 17.93
C ALA A 48 35.36 28.42 16.98
N SER A 49 35.08 28.27 15.70
CA SER A 49 36.08 28.19 14.62
C SER A 49 36.07 29.46 13.80
N PRO A 50 37.22 29.93 13.26
CA PRO A 50 37.39 31.24 12.63
C PRO A 50 36.70 31.35 11.25
N PRO A 51 36.44 32.52 10.72
CA PRO A 51 35.74 32.74 9.48
C PRO A 51 36.59 32.34 8.27
N SER A 52 36.03 31.50 7.41
CA SER A 52 36.56 31.17 6.09
C SER A 52 35.93 32.12 5.05
N GLU A 53 36.78 32.85 4.34
CA GLU A 53 36.44 33.75 3.24
C GLU A 53 35.90 32.97 2.03
N GLY A 54 34.81 33.50 1.44
CA GLY A 54 34.59 33.52 0.01
C GLY A 54 34.26 32.19 -0.69
N ALA A 55 33.05 31.63 -0.48
CA ALA A 55 32.42 30.78 -1.49
C ALA A 55 31.51 31.63 -2.39
N PRO A 56 31.50 31.43 -3.73
CA PRO A 56 30.57 32.11 -4.63
C PRO A 56 29.11 31.70 -4.26
N PRO A 57 28.13 32.59 -4.51
CA PRO A 57 26.74 32.30 -4.17
C PRO A 57 26.31 31.01 -4.90
N ALA A 58 25.91 30.01 -4.13
CA ALA A 58 25.22 28.84 -4.65
C ALA A 58 23.98 29.37 -5.38
N VAL A 59 23.94 29.17 -6.69
CA VAL A 59 22.71 29.32 -7.47
C VAL A 59 21.70 28.37 -6.83
N ALA A 60 20.72 28.91 -6.16
CA ALA A 60 19.62 28.12 -5.62
C ALA A 60 18.94 27.41 -6.80
N GLU A 61 19.21 26.12 -6.96
CA GLU A 61 18.41 25.28 -7.84
C GLU A 61 16.97 25.42 -7.34
N ALA A 62 16.11 25.92 -8.23
CA ALA A 62 14.67 25.92 -7.99
C ALA A 62 14.25 24.50 -7.63
N PRO A 63 13.43 24.29 -6.59
CA PRO A 63 13.08 22.95 -6.13
C PRO A 63 12.52 22.14 -7.30
N ALA A 64 12.94 20.88 -7.42
CA ALA A 64 12.48 19.96 -8.48
C ALA A 64 10.94 19.85 -8.54
N GLU A 65 10.27 20.16 -7.44
CA GLU A 65 8.82 20.27 -7.32
C GLU A 65 8.22 21.31 -8.28
N SER A 66 8.85 22.49 -8.45
CA SER A 66 8.34 23.54 -9.34
C SER A 66 8.34 23.11 -10.82
N THR A 67 9.26 22.25 -11.24
CA THR A 67 9.34 21.75 -12.62
C THR A 67 8.28 20.67 -12.89
N ASP A 68 8.01 19.79 -11.94
CA ASP A 68 6.97 18.74 -12.05
C ASP A 68 5.56 19.36 -12.04
N GLU A 69 5.31 20.37 -11.21
CA GLU A 69 4.03 21.09 -11.21
C GLU A 69 3.79 21.87 -12.53
N ALA A 70 4.82 22.55 -13.03
CA ALA A 70 4.74 23.24 -14.33
C ALA A 70 4.48 22.27 -15.50
N PHE A 71 5.13 21.10 -15.48
CA PHE A 71 4.88 20.05 -16.48
C PHE A 71 3.42 19.58 -16.42
N VAL A 72 2.92 19.27 -15.25
CA VAL A 72 1.55 18.79 -15.02
C VAL A 72 0.51 19.84 -15.42
N ALA A 73 0.79 21.12 -15.21
CA ALA A 73 -0.10 22.21 -15.63
C ALA A 73 -0.18 22.38 -17.16
N ALA A 74 0.90 22.03 -17.89
CA ALA A 74 1.01 22.21 -19.33
C ALA A 74 0.56 20.98 -20.15
N HIS A 75 0.33 19.82 -19.53
CA HIS A 75 0.04 18.57 -20.23
C HIS A 75 -1.27 17.93 -19.79
N ALA A 76 -1.89 17.16 -20.68
CA ALA A 76 -3.00 16.29 -20.31
C ALA A 76 -2.46 14.99 -19.70
N PRO A 77 -3.21 14.34 -18.79
CA PRO A 77 -2.83 13.04 -18.26
C PRO A 77 -2.88 11.96 -19.35
N ILE A 78 -1.89 11.05 -19.31
CA ILE A 78 -1.79 9.90 -20.23
C ILE A 78 -2.55 8.68 -19.71
N TYR A 79 -2.89 8.65 -18.41
CA TYR A 79 -3.64 7.59 -17.77
C TYR A 79 -4.33 8.15 -16.52
N SER A 80 -5.50 7.61 -16.17
CA SER A 80 -6.21 8.00 -14.94
C SER A 80 -6.90 6.78 -14.32
N GLU A 81 -6.89 6.74 -13.00
CA GLU A 81 -7.66 5.76 -12.22
C GLU A 81 -8.22 6.40 -10.95
N THR A 82 -9.23 5.75 -10.37
CA THR A 82 -9.82 6.15 -9.09
C THR A 82 -9.82 4.99 -8.11
N GLY A 83 -9.68 5.30 -6.84
CA GLY A 83 -9.74 4.28 -5.80
C GLY A 83 -9.45 4.82 -4.41
N LEU A 84 -9.44 3.92 -3.43
CA LEU A 84 -9.17 4.29 -2.05
C LEU A 84 -7.66 4.48 -1.84
N ALA A 85 -7.27 5.65 -1.34
CA ALA A 85 -5.93 5.92 -0.86
C ALA A 85 -5.86 5.87 0.67
N SER A 86 -4.69 5.50 1.18
CA SER A 86 -4.31 5.63 2.58
C SER A 86 -2.92 6.26 2.65
N TRP A 87 -2.26 6.14 3.78
CA TRP A 87 -0.89 6.65 3.97
C TRP A 87 -0.06 5.70 4.82
N TYR A 88 1.26 5.81 4.68
CA TYR A 88 2.23 5.02 5.42
C TYR A 88 3.34 5.94 5.97
N GLY A 89 3.89 5.56 7.12
CA GLY A 89 4.92 6.30 7.81
C GLY A 89 5.76 5.37 8.66
N PRO A 90 5.82 5.54 9.99
CA PRO A 90 6.43 4.52 10.85
C PRO A 90 5.68 3.18 10.69
N PRO A 91 6.35 2.06 10.56
CA PRO A 91 7.76 1.77 10.72
C PRO A 91 8.62 1.87 9.45
N TYR A 92 8.10 2.35 8.34
CA TYR A 92 8.80 2.39 7.05
C TYR A 92 9.81 3.54 6.92
N HIS A 93 9.67 4.60 7.72
CA HIS A 93 10.58 5.75 7.70
C HIS A 93 12.03 5.32 7.95
N ASN A 94 12.95 5.85 7.12
CA ASN A 94 14.38 5.50 7.10
C ASN A 94 14.71 4.07 6.60
N HIS A 95 13.72 3.29 6.11
CA HIS A 95 13.98 2.04 5.40
C HIS A 95 14.09 2.26 3.89
N ARG A 96 14.71 1.33 3.18
CA ARG A 96 14.78 1.40 1.71
C ARG A 96 13.42 1.08 1.09
N GLY A 97 12.93 1.99 0.26
CA GLY A 97 11.77 1.75 -0.60
C GLY A 97 12.11 0.86 -1.80
N ALA A 98 11.09 0.54 -2.59
CA ALA A 98 11.24 -0.31 -3.77
C ALA A 98 12.08 0.32 -4.88
N ASN A 99 12.22 1.65 -4.92
CA ASN A 99 13.15 2.36 -5.81
C ASN A 99 14.63 2.30 -5.36
N GLY A 100 14.93 1.67 -4.23
CA GLY A 100 16.26 1.56 -3.64
C GLY A 100 16.73 2.78 -2.82
N GLN A 101 15.97 3.86 -2.80
CA GLN A 101 16.25 5.05 -1.99
C GLN A 101 15.68 4.89 -0.57
N VAL A 102 16.20 5.66 0.37
CA VAL A 102 15.64 5.71 1.74
C VAL A 102 14.31 6.46 1.71
N PHE A 103 13.25 5.83 2.23
CA PHE A 103 11.95 6.46 2.34
C PHE A 103 11.95 7.51 3.45
N ASP A 104 11.60 8.74 3.05
CA ASP A 104 11.32 9.83 3.99
C ASP A 104 9.81 10.10 4.01
N GLN A 105 9.17 9.83 5.15
CA GLN A 105 7.74 10.11 5.33
C GLN A 105 7.38 11.59 5.24
N ASN A 106 8.36 12.51 5.37
CA ASN A 106 8.17 13.95 5.32
C ASN A 106 8.40 14.53 3.91
N ALA A 107 8.86 13.71 2.97
CA ALA A 107 8.94 14.06 1.55
C ALA A 107 7.63 13.72 0.82
N ILE A 108 7.27 14.50 -0.20
CA ILE A 108 6.09 14.25 -1.04
C ILE A 108 6.35 13.06 -1.97
N SER A 109 5.65 11.95 -1.74
CA SER A 109 5.78 10.72 -2.54
C SER A 109 4.60 9.77 -2.33
N ALA A 110 4.52 8.72 -3.15
CA ALA A 110 3.49 7.69 -3.03
C ALA A 110 4.01 6.30 -3.44
N ALA A 111 3.29 5.27 -2.96
CA ALA A 111 3.46 3.88 -3.33
C ALA A 111 2.28 3.40 -4.18
N HIS A 112 2.58 2.72 -5.29
CA HIS A 112 1.59 2.12 -6.18
C HIS A 112 2.07 0.73 -6.65
N ARG A 113 1.14 -0.24 -6.80
CA ARG A 113 1.52 -1.62 -7.14
C ARG A 113 2.04 -1.76 -8.56
N THR A 114 1.43 -1.09 -9.53
CA THR A 114 1.58 -1.42 -10.97
C THR A 114 2.07 -0.26 -11.83
N LEU A 115 1.97 0.99 -11.41
CA LEU A 115 2.56 2.10 -12.16
C LEU A 115 4.08 1.98 -12.22
N PRO A 116 4.73 2.33 -13.35
CA PRO A 116 6.19 2.36 -13.44
C PRO A 116 6.80 3.19 -12.32
N MET A 117 7.94 2.73 -11.78
CA MET A 117 8.67 3.48 -10.75
C MET A 117 9.12 4.83 -11.30
N GLY A 118 8.96 5.91 -10.55
CA GLY A 118 9.26 7.27 -11.00
C GLY A 118 8.14 7.96 -11.80
N SER A 119 6.99 7.31 -12.03
CA SER A 119 5.83 7.95 -12.68
C SER A 119 5.44 9.23 -11.96
N LEU A 120 5.23 10.28 -12.73
CA LEU A 120 4.75 11.59 -12.28
C LEU A 120 3.23 11.59 -12.27
N ILE A 121 2.64 11.80 -11.09
CA ILE A 121 1.21 11.74 -10.88
C ILE A 121 0.69 13.01 -10.19
N ARG A 122 -0.58 13.35 -10.47
CA ARG A 122 -1.38 14.23 -9.60
C ARG A 122 -2.40 13.37 -8.87
N VAL A 123 -2.45 13.50 -7.56
CA VAL A 123 -3.45 12.85 -6.71
C VAL A 123 -4.45 13.90 -6.27
N THR A 124 -5.74 13.66 -6.53
CA THR A 124 -6.84 14.55 -6.14
C THR A 124 -7.80 13.80 -5.21
N ASN A 125 -8.01 14.32 -4.03
CA ASN A 125 -9.03 13.83 -3.10
C ASN A 125 -10.42 14.21 -3.62
N LEU A 126 -11.24 13.21 -3.94
CA LEU A 126 -12.56 13.44 -4.54
C LEU A 126 -13.58 14.04 -3.56
N GLY A 127 -13.36 13.91 -2.27
CA GLY A 127 -14.23 14.48 -1.24
C GLY A 127 -13.94 15.95 -0.94
N THR A 128 -12.67 16.40 -1.08
CA THR A 128 -12.28 17.77 -0.69
C THR A 128 -11.77 18.62 -1.85
N GLY A 129 -11.41 18.01 -2.99
CA GLY A 129 -10.77 18.67 -4.11
C GLY A 129 -9.27 19.00 -3.90
N GLN A 130 -8.72 18.74 -2.72
CA GLN A 130 -7.29 18.94 -2.46
C GLN A 130 -6.44 18.03 -3.32
N SER A 131 -5.36 18.55 -3.88
CA SER A 131 -4.48 17.77 -4.76
C SER A 131 -3.01 18.10 -4.56
N ALA A 132 -2.14 17.18 -4.96
CA ALA A 132 -0.69 17.37 -5.00
C ALA A 132 -0.08 16.58 -6.15
N VAL A 133 1.03 17.10 -6.68
CA VAL A 133 1.88 16.44 -7.67
C VAL A 133 2.97 15.68 -6.92
N MET A 134 3.26 14.43 -7.35
CA MET A 134 4.24 13.58 -6.69
C MET A 134 4.75 12.48 -7.63
N ARG A 135 5.78 11.77 -7.20
CA ARG A 135 6.31 10.62 -7.92
C ARG A 135 6.03 9.31 -7.18
N ILE A 136 5.84 8.23 -7.96
CA ILE A 136 5.79 6.87 -7.44
C ILE A 136 7.21 6.44 -7.09
N THR A 137 7.47 6.23 -5.80
CA THR A 137 8.80 5.88 -5.27
C THR A 137 8.82 4.52 -4.58
N ASP A 138 7.65 3.91 -4.37
CA ASP A 138 7.55 2.65 -3.64
C ASP A 138 6.45 1.73 -4.19
N ARG A 139 6.39 0.49 -3.69
CA ARG A 139 5.40 -0.53 -4.01
C ARG A 139 4.42 -0.74 -2.85
N GLY A 140 3.18 -0.87 -3.19
CA GLY A 140 2.01 -0.98 -2.31
C GLY A 140 0.81 -0.26 -2.95
N PRO A 141 -0.34 -0.23 -2.30
CA PRO A 141 -0.65 -0.87 -1.01
C PRO A 141 -0.80 -2.39 -1.10
N PHE A 142 -0.40 -3.08 -0.04
CA PHE A 142 -0.63 -4.50 0.14
C PHE A 142 -1.76 -4.72 1.17
N VAL A 143 -2.85 -4.03 0.95
CA VAL A 143 -4.10 -4.10 1.73
C VAL A 143 -5.25 -4.09 0.72
N PRO A 144 -6.28 -4.94 0.93
CA PRO A 144 -7.44 -5.02 0.05
C PRO A 144 -8.10 -3.68 -0.20
N ASN A 145 -8.64 -3.50 -1.41
CA ASN A 145 -9.45 -2.35 -1.83
C ASN A 145 -8.70 -0.99 -1.84
N ARG A 146 -7.40 -0.95 -1.59
CA ARG A 146 -6.59 0.26 -1.75
C ARG A 146 -5.81 0.23 -3.06
N VAL A 147 -5.63 1.40 -3.67
CA VAL A 147 -4.86 1.58 -4.90
C VAL A 147 -3.58 2.38 -4.67
N LEU A 148 -3.56 3.26 -3.66
CA LEU A 148 -2.46 4.18 -3.41
C LEU A 148 -2.17 4.28 -1.90
N ASP A 149 -0.88 4.30 -1.54
CA ASP A 149 -0.45 4.70 -0.22
C ASP A 149 0.43 5.95 -0.32
N LEU A 150 0.06 7.01 0.39
CA LEU A 150 0.72 8.30 0.40
C LEU A 150 1.79 8.36 1.51
N SER A 151 2.87 9.10 1.32
CA SER A 151 3.71 9.50 2.44
C SER A 151 2.90 10.36 3.44
N VAL A 152 3.39 10.53 4.67
CA VAL A 152 2.74 11.40 5.67
C VAL A 152 2.60 12.83 5.14
N ALA A 153 3.64 13.37 4.48
CA ALA A 153 3.60 14.70 3.88
C ALA A 153 2.54 14.79 2.78
N SER A 154 2.51 13.85 1.84
CA SER A 154 1.50 13.78 0.77
C SER A 154 0.09 13.68 1.33
N ALA A 155 -0.12 12.82 2.33
CA ALA A 155 -1.42 12.62 2.96
C ALA A 155 -1.95 13.90 3.65
N LYS A 156 -1.07 14.71 4.23
CA LYS A 156 -1.44 16.00 4.82
C LYS A 156 -1.90 17.00 3.76
N VAL A 157 -1.18 17.11 2.64
CA VAL A 157 -1.51 18.04 1.54
C VAL A 157 -2.81 17.63 0.85
N VAL A 158 -3.00 16.32 0.59
CA VAL A 158 -4.18 15.80 -0.12
C VAL A 158 -5.40 15.62 0.81
N GLY A 159 -5.25 15.89 2.13
CA GLY A 159 -6.34 15.78 3.09
C GLY A 159 -6.73 14.34 3.47
N VAL A 160 -5.81 13.36 3.27
CA VAL A 160 -6.01 11.95 3.64
C VAL A 160 -5.50 11.64 5.05
N TRP A 161 -4.65 12.50 5.61
CA TRP A 161 -3.99 12.27 6.91
C TRP A 161 -4.96 12.02 8.06
N ARG A 162 -5.92 12.93 8.28
CA ARG A 162 -6.84 12.86 9.44
C ARG A 162 -7.88 11.75 9.32
N PRO A 163 -8.56 11.58 8.14
CA PRO A 163 -9.53 10.49 7.98
C PRO A 163 -8.86 9.12 7.83
N GLY A 164 -7.55 9.05 7.59
CA GLY A 164 -6.79 7.81 7.37
C GLY A 164 -6.94 7.24 5.97
N THR A 165 -8.09 7.40 5.35
CA THR A 165 -8.37 6.98 3.97
C THR A 165 -9.27 8.00 3.26
N ALA A 166 -9.19 8.07 1.93
CA ALA A 166 -10.12 8.84 1.09
C ALA A 166 -10.18 8.26 -0.33
N GLN A 167 -11.31 8.49 -1.02
CA GLN A 167 -11.40 8.25 -2.45
C GLN A 167 -10.59 9.32 -3.18
N VAL A 168 -9.67 8.87 -4.04
CA VAL A 168 -8.82 9.76 -4.83
C VAL A 168 -8.92 9.44 -6.31
N ARG A 169 -8.63 10.44 -7.15
CA ARG A 169 -8.26 10.27 -8.55
C ARG A 169 -6.76 10.42 -8.68
N ILE A 170 -6.16 9.50 -9.40
CA ILE A 170 -4.74 9.47 -9.76
C ILE A 170 -4.66 9.76 -11.25
N ASP A 171 -4.08 10.88 -11.62
CA ASP A 171 -3.81 11.27 -13.00
C ASP A 171 -2.31 11.13 -13.26
N VAL A 172 -1.90 10.29 -14.21
CA VAL A 172 -0.49 10.09 -14.58
C VAL A 172 -0.15 10.99 -15.76
N TYR A 173 0.90 11.79 -15.64
CA TYR A 173 1.33 12.75 -16.66
C TYR A 173 2.59 12.32 -17.40
N ALA A 174 3.48 11.60 -16.71
CA ALA A 174 4.67 11.01 -17.31
C ALA A 174 5.01 9.71 -16.63
N ALA A 175 5.51 8.76 -17.39
CA ALA A 175 6.02 7.48 -16.90
C ALA A 175 7.33 7.14 -17.64
N PRO A 176 8.38 6.67 -16.92
CA PRO A 176 9.65 6.31 -17.57
C PRO A 176 9.56 5.11 -18.51
N LYS A 177 8.48 4.33 -18.39
CA LYS A 177 8.16 3.15 -19.20
C LYS A 177 6.67 3.12 -19.53
N PRO A 178 6.22 2.40 -20.58
CA PRO A 178 4.80 2.23 -20.87
C PRO A 178 4.04 1.66 -19.67
N ILE A 179 2.83 2.15 -19.40
CA ILE A 179 2.02 1.75 -18.26
C ILE A 179 1.43 0.35 -18.51
N ASP A 180 0.87 0.14 -19.70
CA ASP A 180 0.08 -1.06 -20.02
C ASP A 180 0.92 -2.19 -20.64
N GLU A 181 2.07 -1.86 -21.21
CA GLU A 181 2.92 -2.79 -21.94
C GLU A 181 4.25 -3.03 -21.26
N GLY A 182 4.80 -4.24 -21.45
CA GLY A 182 6.11 -4.62 -20.96
C GLY A 182 6.21 -4.58 -19.44
N GLY A 183 7.40 -4.24 -18.95
CA GLY A 183 7.73 -4.23 -17.53
C GLY A 183 8.05 -5.61 -16.98
N ARG A 184 8.53 -5.63 -15.74
CA ARG A 184 8.87 -6.84 -14.99
C ARG A 184 7.82 -7.04 -13.90
N TRP A 185 7.30 -8.25 -13.79
CA TRP A 185 6.14 -8.50 -12.92
C TRP A 185 6.36 -9.68 -11.97
N CYS A 186 5.74 -9.58 -10.82
CA CYS A 186 5.70 -10.66 -9.84
C CYS A 186 4.34 -10.70 -9.13
N VAL A 187 4.13 -11.76 -8.36
CA VAL A 187 3.04 -11.84 -7.38
C VAL A 187 3.63 -11.76 -6.00
N GLN A 188 3.13 -10.86 -5.16
CA GLN A 188 3.52 -10.72 -3.76
C GLN A 188 2.36 -11.12 -2.86
N ILE A 189 2.63 -11.96 -1.87
CA ILE A 189 1.64 -12.59 -1.00
C ILE A 189 1.98 -12.28 0.45
N GLY A 190 1.02 -11.94 1.26
CA GLY A 190 1.17 -11.64 2.68
C GLY A 190 0.38 -10.39 3.11
N ALA A 191 0.76 -9.74 4.22
CA ALA A 191 1.88 -10.12 5.09
C ALA A 191 1.48 -11.25 6.03
N PHE A 192 2.39 -12.20 6.25
CA PHE A 192 2.23 -13.24 7.26
C PHE A 192 2.78 -12.75 8.60
N SER A 193 2.07 -13.06 9.68
CA SER A 193 2.49 -12.72 11.04
C SER A 193 3.65 -13.59 11.55
N LYS A 194 3.82 -14.79 10.97
CA LYS A 194 4.86 -15.75 11.35
C LYS A 194 5.66 -16.20 10.14
N GLU A 195 6.98 -16.16 10.27
CA GLU A 195 7.93 -16.63 9.27
C GLU A 195 7.64 -18.06 8.81
N LYS A 196 7.37 -18.98 9.76
CA LYS A 196 7.06 -20.38 9.46
C LYS A 196 5.89 -20.54 8.49
N GLU A 197 4.90 -19.66 8.53
CA GLU A 197 3.73 -19.73 7.64
C GLU A 197 4.09 -19.24 6.23
N ALA A 198 4.93 -18.21 6.14
CA ALA A 198 5.48 -17.76 4.87
C ALA A 198 6.38 -18.81 4.22
N MET A 199 7.30 -19.43 4.98
CA MET A 199 8.19 -20.50 4.51
C MET A 199 7.41 -21.73 4.03
N LYS A 200 6.36 -22.13 4.76
CA LYS A 200 5.49 -23.24 4.34
C LYS A 200 4.78 -22.95 3.01
N LEU A 201 4.34 -21.71 2.83
CA LEU A 201 3.76 -21.31 1.56
C LEU A 201 4.80 -21.27 0.45
N GLU A 202 5.99 -20.74 0.71
CA GLU A 202 7.12 -20.73 -0.23
C GLU A 202 7.41 -22.14 -0.76
N GLU A 203 7.63 -23.11 0.12
CA GLU A 203 7.89 -24.51 -0.23
C GLU A 203 6.76 -25.11 -1.11
N HIS A 204 5.50 -24.86 -0.73
CA HIS A 204 4.36 -25.31 -1.51
C HIS A 204 4.34 -24.70 -2.92
N LEU A 205 4.65 -23.40 -3.03
CA LEU A 205 4.61 -22.68 -4.30
C LEU A 205 5.81 -23.01 -5.19
N GLU A 206 6.98 -23.33 -4.65
CA GLU A 206 8.13 -23.84 -5.40
C GLU A 206 7.77 -25.15 -6.12
N HIS A 207 7.10 -26.06 -5.43
CA HIS A 207 6.61 -27.30 -6.04
C HIS A 207 5.55 -27.06 -7.12
N LYS A 208 4.63 -26.11 -6.90
CA LYS A 208 3.54 -25.82 -7.84
C LYS A 208 4.02 -25.03 -9.07
N TYR A 209 4.93 -24.09 -8.87
CA TYR A 209 5.42 -23.16 -9.90
C TYR A 209 6.93 -23.32 -10.15
N HIS A 210 7.38 -24.54 -10.38
CA HIS A 210 8.79 -24.94 -10.54
C HIS A 210 9.57 -24.19 -11.63
N THR A 211 8.92 -23.42 -12.50
CA THR A 211 9.55 -22.52 -13.47
C THR A 211 9.66 -21.06 -12.98
N ALA A 212 9.10 -20.75 -11.83
CA ALA A 212 9.16 -19.44 -11.21
C ALA A 212 10.24 -19.39 -10.13
N ASN A 213 10.77 -18.22 -9.86
CA ASN A 213 11.60 -17.98 -8.68
C ASN A 213 10.67 -17.59 -7.53
N VAL A 214 10.62 -18.41 -6.48
CA VAL A 214 9.84 -18.13 -5.26
C VAL A 214 10.83 -17.78 -4.16
N ILE A 215 10.54 -16.75 -3.41
CA ILE A 215 11.36 -16.29 -2.28
C ILE A 215 10.49 -15.84 -1.12
N GLU A 216 10.90 -16.15 0.10
CA GLU A 216 10.43 -15.51 1.32
C GLU A 216 11.32 -14.32 1.66
N PHE A 217 10.75 -13.27 2.24
CA PHE A 217 11.50 -12.13 2.79
C PHE A 217 10.74 -11.45 3.91
N THR A 218 11.50 -10.95 4.89
CA THR A 218 10.96 -10.18 6.01
C THR A 218 10.89 -8.70 5.66
N GLY A 219 9.74 -8.09 5.91
CA GLY A 219 9.51 -6.65 5.76
C GLY A 219 9.08 -6.00 7.08
N PRO A 220 8.93 -4.67 7.11
CA PRO A 220 8.52 -3.94 8.32
C PRO A 220 7.19 -4.36 8.93
N THR A 221 6.32 -5.01 8.15
CA THR A 221 4.96 -5.42 8.55
C THR A 221 4.76 -6.92 8.64
N GLY A 222 5.80 -7.71 8.49
CA GLY A 222 5.75 -9.16 8.57
C GLY A 222 6.54 -9.85 7.48
N HIS A 223 6.21 -11.12 7.24
CA HIS A 223 6.86 -11.99 6.28
C HIS A 223 6.06 -12.03 4.99
N TRP A 224 6.76 -12.13 3.86
CA TRP A 224 6.19 -12.05 2.53
C TRP A 224 6.71 -13.17 1.65
N VAL A 225 5.89 -13.68 0.77
CA VAL A 225 6.31 -14.59 -0.29
C VAL A 225 6.16 -13.88 -1.63
N ARG A 226 7.18 -13.98 -2.49
CA ARG A 226 7.16 -13.40 -3.83
C ARG A 226 7.42 -14.48 -4.87
N ILE A 227 6.54 -14.54 -5.87
CA ILE A 227 6.68 -15.42 -7.03
C ILE A 227 7.05 -14.55 -8.23
N ARG A 228 8.19 -14.84 -8.85
CA ARG A 228 8.62 -14.24 -10.10
C ARG A 228 8.51 -15.28 -11.21
N PRO A 229 7.54 -15.14 -12.12
CA PRO A 229 7.45 -16.03 -13.28
C PRO A 229 8.69 -15.95 -14.15
N GLN A 230 8.89 -16.94 -15.01
CA GLN A 230 9.96 -16.90 -16.00
C GLN A 230 9.86 -15.60 -16.83
N ASN A 231 10.98 -14.90 -17.01
CA ASN A 231 11.09 -13.61 -17.71
C ASN A 231 10.29 -12.46 -17.02
N ASP A 232 9.86 -12.63 -15.76
CA ASP A 232 9.01 -11.66 -15.06
C ASP A 232 7.73 -11.30 -15.87
N ASP A 233 7.15 -12.29 -16.56
CA ASP A 233 6.05 -12.13 -17.50
C ASP A 233 4.75 -11.66 -16.84
N LYS A 234 4.12 -10.58 -17.39
CA LYS A 234 2.89 -9.97 -16.85
C LYS A 234 1.70 -10.92 -16.92
N GLY A 235 1.53 -11.60 -18.06
CA GLY A 235 0.40 -12.51 -18.28
C GLY A 235 0.42 -13.63 -17.25
N ARG A 236 1.58 -14.29 -17.12
CA ARG A 236 1.76 -15.38 -16.16
C ARG A 236 1.62 -14.91 -14.71
N ALA A 237 2.19 -13.75 -14.34
CA ALA A 237 2.00 -13.17 -13.02
C ALA A 237 0.52 -12.88 -12.72
N THR A 238 -0.22 -12.38 -13.71
CA THR A 238 -1.66 -12.10 -13.58
C THR A 238 -2.48 -13.37 -13.37
N GLU A 239 -2.18 -14.43 -14.09
CA GLU A 239 -2.82 -15.76 -13.90
C GLU A 239 -2.55 -16.28 -12.49
N ILE A 240 -1.28 -16.31 -12.07
CA ILE A 240 -0.89 -16.75 -10.73
C ILE A 240 -1.62 -15.95 -9.65
N ALA A 241 -1.67 -14.62 -9.76
CA ALA A 241 -2.35 -13.78 -8.78
C ALA A 241 -3.87 -14.06 -8.67
N LYS A 242 -4.52 -14.44 -9.78
CA LYS A 242 -5.94 -14.82 -9.79
C LYS A 242 -6.21 -16.20 -9.22
N GLU A 243 -5.28 -17.14 -9.45
CA GLU A 243 -5.40 -18.53 -8.97
C GLU A 243 -5.14 -18.66 -7.47
N LEU A 244 -4.25 -17.83 -6.94
CA LEU A 244 -3.82 -17.93 -5.55
C LEU A 244 -4.85 -17.30 -4.61
N LYS A 245 -5.27 -18.13 -3.64
CA LYS A 245 -6.09 -17.71 -2.50
C LYS A 245 -5.38 -18.20 -1.24
N PRO A 246 -4.43 -17.42 -0.72
CA PRO A 246 -3.69 -17.79 0.48
C PRO A 246 -4.64 -17.85 1.69
N GLU A 247 -4.31 -18.67 2.68
CA GLU A 247 -5.06 -18.77 3.94
C GLU A 247 -4.92 -17.49 4.78
N GLU A 248 -3.77 -16.82 4.68
CA GLU A 248 -3.47 -15.54 5.34
C GLU A 248 -2.96 -14.53 4.29
N GLY A 249 -3.41 -13.29 4.36
CA GLY A 249 -3.08 -12.24 3.41
C GLY A 249 -3.79 -12.36 2.07
N GLU A 250 -3.27 -11.71 1.07
CA GLU A 250 -3.76 -11.74 -0.31
C GLU A 250 -2.59 -11.84 -1.30
N ALA A 251 -2.90 -12.25 -2.53
CA ALA A 251 -1.96 -12.28 -3.65
C ALA A 251 -2.10 -11.00 -4.49
N TYR A 252 -1.04 -10.21 -4.55
CA TYR A 252 -1.02 -8.94 -5.27
C TYR A 252 -0.14 -9.02 -6.52
N LEU A 253 -0.68 -8.59 -7.66
CA LEU A 253 0.12 -8.35 -8.86
C LEU A 253 0.97 -7.09 -8.65
N VAL A 254 2.28 -7.20 -8.85
CA VAL A 254 3.24 -6.12 -8.58
C VAL A 254 4.20 -5.96 -9.76
N ARG A 255 4.41 -4.72 -10.19
CA ARG A 255 5.44 -4.34 -11.14
C ARG A 255 6.77 -4.11 -10.42
N LEU A 256 7.88 -4.64 -10.96
CA LEU A 256 9.21 -4.56 -10.33
C LEU A 256 10.05 -3.36 -10.78
N ASP A 257 9.69 -2.72 -11.90
CA ASP A 257 10.46 -1.63 -12.52
C ASP A 257 9.72 -0.30 -12.63
#